data_9e0c46e72acd63c978c2742e8b91aa97
#
_entry.id   9e0c46e72acd63c978c2742e8b91aa97
#
_cell.length_a   1.000
_cell.length_b   1.000
_cell.length_c   1.000
_cell.angle_alpha   90.00
_cell.angle_beta   90.00
_cell.angle_gamma   90.00
#
_symmetry.space_group_name_H-M   'P 1'
#
loop_
_entity.id
_entity.type
_entity.pdbx_description
1 polymer ?
#
loop_
_entity_poly.entity_id
_entity_poly.type
_entity_poly.pdbx_seq_one_letter_code
_entity_poly.pdbx_strand_id
1 'polypeptide(L)'
;MLLLYFTSVTLIRAVSYSPDLPEFATSSFTQYISLRLLKLLGFIAVIWFVYTLSNYFDRDTIIKFISFIGITVSLLSLISYFSYIFDFQDFSRNRPGSGGWSQPIKRACSILRNYGTFREPSFLAVWLAPIIPLNFYLARKRAIWYGLSILPILAIILSRSLTGVISLILGILFASVLWTLKNKNFDLLFIIPIIFLLFSSFVGNSLGYKFPALDPSMCPPESPDKCNCSIYDDKLDEAKNSESVVKSVFERITLITRGGLDGFENISILNQYISRENIQIFGQGLGIANLNFSPTFDDLTKKNVDGEIVYRNPGQIVSFNNLYINLYFSSGIVGLLLFLIFLFNILKKLYNNGNEYSFYIFSNLVVILLMYFFQAEELSTMLAISLGLMLLEFKNEKV
;
A
#
# COMPACT_ATOMS: atom_id res chain seq x y z
N MET A 1 10.71 23.08 -4.41
CA MET A 1 9.90 23.87 -3.46
C MET A 1 9.18 22.98 -2.43
N LEU A 2 8.33 22.01 -2.82
CA LEU A 2 7.58 21.14 -1.91
C LEU A 2 8.47 20.38 -0.92
N LEU A 3 9.53 19.72 -1.40
CA LEU A 3 10.45 18.94 -0.58
C LEU A 3 11.27 19.82 0.38
N LEU A 4 11.67 21.01 -0.07
CA LEU A 4 12.32 22.00 0.80
C LEU A 4 11.38 22.44 1.93
N TYR A 5 10.10 22.63 1.63
CA TYR A 5 9.10 22.95 2.64
C TYR A 5 8.99 21.84 3.70
N PHE A 6 8.85 20.58 3.28
CA PHE A 6 8.78 19.45 4.20
C PHE A 6 10.03 19.32 5.07
N THR A 7 11.21 19.46 4.47
CA THR A 7 12.48 19.42 5.20
C THR A 7 12.57 20.57 6.20
N SER A 8 12.25 21.80 5.79
CA SER A 8 12.33 22.98 6.64
C SER A 8 11.39 22.90 7.84
N VAL A 9 10.12 22.52 7.62
CA VAL A 9 9.15 22.31 8.72
C VAL A 9 9.66 21.26 9.69
N THR A 10 10.16 20.14 9.18
CA THR A 10 10.67 19.05 10.02
C THR A 10 11.88 19.48 10.85
N LEU A 11 12.84 20.19 10.25
CA LEU A 11 14.04 20.66 10.95
C LEU A 11 13.69 21.71 12.02
N ILE A 12 12.86 22.71 11.67
CA ILE A 12 12.42 23.74 12.63
C ILE A 12 11.73 23.09 13.83
N ARG A 13 10.83 22.13 13.58
CA ARG A 13 10.14 21.44 14.66
C ARG A 13 11.07 20.54 15.47
N ALA A 14 12.00 19.82 14.84
CA ALA A 14 12.94 18.97 15.53
C ALA A 14 13.90 19.74 16.44
N VAL A 15 14.25 20.98 16.09
CA VAL A 15 15.09 21.85 16.92
C VAL A 15 14.28 22.48 18.06
N SER A 16 13.05 22.89 17.78
CA SER A 16 12.20 23.59 18.78
C SER A 16 11.47 22.65 19.73
N TYR A 17 11.32 21.38 19.38
CA TYR A 17 10.56 20.39 20.15
C TYR A 17 11.13 19.00 19.95
N SER A 18 11.55 18.37 21.05
CA SER A 18 12.07 17.00 21.08
C SER A 18 11.14 16.17 21.98
N PRO A 19 10.13 15.50 21.41
CA PRO A 19 9.26 14.64 22.20
C PRO A 19 10.02 13.40 22.71
N ASP A 20 9.63 12.89 23.85
CA ASP A 20 10.12 11.62 24.35
C ASP A 20 9.78 10.49 23.38
N LEU A 21 10.75 9.63 23.15
CA LEU A 21 10.52 8.41 22.37
C LEU A 21 9.85 7.36 23.27
N PRO A 22 8.96 6.52 22.70
CA PRO A 22 8.42 5.39 23.41
C PRO A 22 9.52 4.49 23.97
N GLU A 23 9.29 3.85 25.13
CA GLU A 23 10.26 2.99 25.82
C GLU A 23 10.89 1.89 24.95
N PHE A 24 10.15 1.39 23.97
CA PHE A 24 10.62 0.37 23.03
C PHE A 24 11.35 0.93 21.80
N ALA A 25 11.56 2.24 21.70
CA ALA A 25 12.33 2.79 20.61
C ALA A 25 13.82 2.46 20.78
N THR A 26 14.38 1.75 19.82
CA THR A 26 15.80 1.35 19.82
C THR A 26 16.73 2.46 19.32
N SER A 27 16.18 3.60 18.89
CA SER A 27 16.92 4.71 18.30
C SER A 27 16.73 6.00 19.11
N SER A 28 17.71 6.89 19.12
CA SER A 28 17.54 8.23 19.68
C SER A 28 16.60 9.07 18.79
N PHE A 29 16.03 10.16 19.36
CA PHE A 29 15.20 11.09 18.59
C PHE A 29 15.92 11.65 17.35
N THR A 30 17.20 12.00 17.50
CA THR A 30 18.04 12.49 16.38
C THR A 30 18.17 11.42 15.29
N GLN A 31 18.43 10.17 15.65
CA GLN A 31 18.49 9.06 14.68
C GLN A 31 17.12 8.86 13.98
N TYR A 32 16.03 8.89 14.73
CA TYR A 32 14.69 8.73 14.19
C TYR A 32 14.37 9.81 13.13
N ILE A 33 14.61 11.09 13.43
CA ILE A 33 14.38 12.19 12.49
C ILE A 33 15.36 12.12 11.32
N SER A 34 16.63 11.80 11.56
CA SER A 34 17.62 11.63 10.49
C SER A 34 17.21 10.55 9.49
N LEU A 35 16.67 9.43 9.96
CA LEU A 35 16.17 8.38 9.08
C LEU A 35 14.97 8.84 8.25
N ARG A 36 14.06 9.66 8.80
CA ARG A 36 12.94 10.23 8.03
C ARG A 36 13.42 11.17 6.94
N LEU A 37 14.40 12.04 7.25
CA LEU A 37 15.01 12.93 6.26
C LEU A 37 15.81 12.13 5.21
N LEU A 38 16.52 11.08 5.60
CA LEU A 38 17.25 10.22 4.68
C LEU A 38 16.29 9.51 3.70
N LYS A 39 15.12 9.06 4.16
CA LYS A 39 14.08 8.50 3.29
C LYS A 39 13.58 9.53 2.27
N LEU A 40 13.40 10.79 2.68
CA LEU A 40 13.01 11.87 1.78
C LEU A 40 14.09 12.14 0.73
N LEU A 41 15.37 12.17 1.13
CA LEU A 41 16.50 12.27 0.20
C LEU A 41 16.57 11.08 -0.74
N GLY A 42 16.37 9.86 -0.24
CA GLY A 42 16.28 8.66 -1.05
C GLY A 42 15.17 8.72 -2.10
N PHE A 43 14.02 9.26 -1.73
CA PHE A 43 12.91 9.49 -2.68
C PHE A 43 13.33 10.44 -3.82
N ILE A 44 14.01 11.55 -3.50
CA ILE A 44 14.54 12.49 -4.51
C ILE A 44 15.58 11.79 -5.38
N ALA A 45 16.50 11.04 -4.75
CA ALA A 45 17.56 10.34 -5.46
C ALA A 45 17.02 9.33 -6.46
N VAL A 46 15.94 8.61 -6.14
CA VAL A 46 15.29 7.68 -7.06
C VAL A 46 14.67 8.41 -8.24
N ILE A 47 13.96 9.53 -8.01
CA ILE A 47 13.41 10.35 -9.11
C ILE A 47 14.54 10.80 -10.04
N TRP A 48 15.61 11.34 -9.47
CA TRP A 48 16.77 11.80 -10.22
C TRP A 48 17.47 10.68 -10.96
N PHE A 49 17.63 9.52 -10.34
CA PHE A 49 18.23 8.34 -10.96
C PHE A 49 17.43 7.89 -12.19
N VAL A 50 16.11 7.72 -12.07
CA VAL A 50 15.25 7.34 -13.19
C VAL A 50 15.33 8.38 -14.31
N TYR A 51 15.32 9.66 -13.96
CA TYR A 51 15.46 10.74 -14.94
C TYR A 51 16.82 10.70 -15.67
N THR A 52 17.91 10.48 -14.94
CA THR A 52 19.26 10.44 -15.54
C THR A 52 19.50 9.20 -16.39
N LEU A 53 18.83 8.08 -16.10
CA LEU A 53 18.89 6.88 -16.96
C LEU A 53 18.49 7.18 -18.40
N SER A 54 17.64 8.19 -18.64
CA SER A 54 17.24 8.58 -19.98
C SER A 54 18.37 9.20 -20.83
N ASN A 55 19.51 9.52 -20.24
CA ASN A 55 20.67 9.94 -20.99
C ASN A 55 21.41 8.77 -21.66
N TYR A 56 21.15 7.54 -21.17
CA TYR A 56 21.85 6.32 -21.60
C TYR A 56 20.93 5.31 -22.26
N PHE A 57 19.64 5.31 -21.89
CA PHE A 57 18.66 4.33 -22.35
C PHE A 57 17.40 5.02 -22.85
N ASP A 58 16.80 4.43 -23.86
CA ASP A 58 15.49 4.86 -24.33
C ASP A 58 14.40 4.55 -23.29
N ARG A 59 13.32 5.30 -23.35
CA ARG A 59 12.17 5.23 -22.46
C ARG A 59 11.63 3.81 -22.31
N ASP A 60 11.52 3.08 -23.41
CA ASP A 60 10.98 1.73 -23.41
C ASP A 60 11.89 0.73 -22.68
N THR A 61 13.20 0.91 -22.82
CA THR A 61 14.19 0.08 -22.12
C THR A 61 14.11 0.32 -20.60
N ILE A 62 13.93 1.56 -20.17
CA ILE A 62 13.75 1.88 -18.73
C ILE A 62 12.48 1.20 -18.21
N ILE A 63 11.35 1.30 -18.93
CA ILE A 63 10.11 0.65 -18.52
C ILE A 63 10.26 -0.88 -18.50
N LYS A 64 10.90 -1.48 -19.51
CA LYS A 64 11.18 -2.93 -19.52
C LYS A 64 11.94 -3.37 -18.29
N PHE A 65 12.94 -2.60 -17.88
CA PHE A 65 13.73 -2.91 -16.69
C PHE A 65 12.88 -2.87 -15.42
N ILE A 66 12.09 -1.81 -15.24
CA ILE A 66 11.17 -1.68 -14.09
C ILE A 66 10.13 -2.81 -14.09
N SER A 67 9.54 -3.10 -15.25
CA SER A 67 8.57 -4.19 -15.41
C SER A 67 9.20 -5.56 -15.12
N PHE A 68 10.43 -5.80 -15.54
CA PHE A 68 11.16 -7.03 -15.28
C PHE A 68 11.40 -7.21 -13.77
N ILE A 69 11.78 -6.16 -13.05
CA ILE A 69 11.87 -6.20 -11.57
C ILE A 69 10.53 -6.58 -10.96
N GLY A 70 9.43 -5.98 -11.44
CA GLY A 70 8.08 -6.30 -10.96
C GLY A 70 7.70 -7.77 -11.20
N ILE A 71 8.02 -8.31 -12.36
CA ILE A 71 7.80 -9.72 -12.70
C ILE A 71 8.64 -10.63 -11.80
N THR A 72 9.91 -10.29 -11.58
CA THR A 72 10.80 -11.06 -10.69
C THR A 72 10.28 -11.08 -9.25
N VAL A 73 9.85 -9.94 -8.73
CA VAL A 73 9.23 -9.84 -7.39
C VAL A 73 7.95 -10.69 -7.32
N SER A 74 7.12 -10.65 -8.38
CA SER A 74 5.91 -11.47 -8.45
C SER A 74 6.25 -12.96 -8.43
N LEU A 75 7.22 -13.39 -9.22
CA LEU A 75 7.66 -14.77 -9.28
C LEU A 75 8.19 -15.25 -7.92
N LEU A 76 9.07 -14.47 -7.29
CA LEU A 76 9.60 -14.79 -5.95
C LEU A 76 8.48 -14.88 -4.92
N SER A 77 7.48 -13.99 -4.99
CA SER A 77 6.35 -14.02 -4.07
C SER A 77 5.47 -15.25 -4.27
N LEU A 78 5.25 -15.66 -5.52
CA LEU A 78 4.50 -16.87 -5.85
C LEU A 78 5.26 -18.15 -5.44
N ILE A 79 6.56 -18.22 -5.69
CA ILE A 79 7.40 -19.32 -5.19
C ILE A 79 7.26 -19.44 -3.68
N SER A 80 7.36 -18.33 -2.98
CA SER A 80 7.19 -18.27 -1.54
C SER A 80 5.79 -18.71 -1.09
N TYR A 81 4.73 -18.33 -1.80
CA TYR A 81 3.37 -18.77 -1.51
C TYR A 81 3.20 -20.29 -1.70
N PHE A 82 3.70 -20.81 -2.80
CA PHE A 82 3.60 -22.25 -3.11
C PHE A 82 4.51 -23.10 -2.22
N SER A 83 5.59 -22.55 -1.66
CA SER A 83 6.43 -23.27 -0.70
C SER A 83 5.65 -23.76 0.52
N TYR A 84 4.63 -23.00 0.96
CA TYR A 84 3.75 -23.40 2.04
C TYR A 84 2.75 -24.50 1.64
N ILE A 85 2.32 -24.47 0.37
CA ILE A 85 1.33 -25.46 -0.13
C ILE A 85 2.01 -26.81 -0.38
N PHE A 86 3.21 -26.79 -0.92
CA PHE A 86 3.96 -27.99 -1.33
C PHE A 86 5.04 -28.42 -0.34
N ASP A 87 5.11 -27.75 0.81
CA ASP A 87 6.06 -28.04 1.91
C ASP A 87 7.53 -28.14 1.46
N PHE A 88 7.97 -27.23 0.59
CA PHE A 88 9.38 -27.14 0.25
C PHE A 88 10.06 -25.94 0.95
N GLN A 89 11.37 -26.01 1.05
CA GLN A 89 12.14 -24.99 1.75
C GLN A 89 12.04 -23.63 1.06
N ASP A 90 11.61 -22.61 1.81
CA ASP A 90 11.54 -21.22 1.40
C ASP A 90 12.73 -20.42 1.93
N PHE A 91 12.88 -19.20 1.44
CA PHE A 91 13.89 -18.26 1.90
C PHE A 91 13.68 -17.92 3.39
N SER A 92 14.78 -17.91 4.15
CA SER A 92 14.73 -17.46 5.54
C SER A 92 14.33 -15.98 5.59
N ARG A 93 13.27 -15.68 6.34
CA ARG A 93 12.71 -14.33 6.47
C ARG A 93 12.93 -13.71 7.83
N ASN A 94 13.67 -14.41 8.69
CA ASN A 94 13.99 -13.93 10.02
C ASN A 94 14.92 -12.72 9.92
N ARG A 95 14.38 -11.54 10.26
CA ARG A 95 15.20 -10.36 10.50
C ARG A 95 15.58 -10.33 11.97
N PRO A 96 16.87 -10.26 12.32
CA PRO A 96 17.29 -10.07 13.70
C PRO A 96 16.59 -8.85 14.31
N GLY A 97 15.98 -9.00 15.47
CA GLY A 97 15.27 -7.92 16.17
C GLY A 97 13.87 -7.59 15.69
N SER A 98 13.31 -8.30 14.72
CA SER A 98 11.96 -7.99 14.15
C SER A 98 10.79 -8.61 14.91
N GLY A 99 10.99 -9.26 16.04
CA GLY A 99 9.91 -9.80 16.89
C GLY A 99 8.94 -10.75 16.16
N GLY A 100 9.41 -11.49 15.14
CA GLY A 100 8.57 -12.47 14.41
C GLY A 100 7.67 -11.89 13.32
N TRP A 101 7.72 -10.59 13.05
CA TRP A 101 6.88 -9.93 12.03
C TRP A 101 7.24 -10.31 10.58
N SER A 102 8.33 -10.99 10.36
CA SER A 102 8.82 -11.38 9.03
C SER A 102 8.33 -12.75 8.57
N GLN A 103 7.51 -13.43 9.37
CA GLN A 103 6.94 -14.73 8.99
C GLN A 103 5.43 -14.68 8.86
N PRO A 104 4.84 -15.54 8.00
CA PRO A 104 3.41 -15.68 7.97
C PRO A 104 2.95 -16.12 9.35
N ILE A 105 1.99 -15.42 9.89
CA ILE A 105 1.31 -15.88 11.09
C ILE A 105 0.51 -17.11 10.67
N LYS A 106 1.07 -18.30 10.92
CA LYS A 106 0.36 -19.55 10.76
C LYS A 106 -0.73 -19.62 11.83
N ARG A 107 -1.86 -19.05 11.56
CA ARG A 107 -3.03 -19.21 12.42
C ARG A 107 -3.79 -20.42 11.92
N ALA A 108 -4.08 -21.36 12.83
CA ALA A 108 -4.97 -22.46 12.52
C ALA A 108 -6.24 -21.91 11.84
N CYS A 109 -6.74 -22.61 10.84
CA CYS A 109 -7.94 -22.27 10.10
C CYS A 109 -7.88 -20.95 9.29
N SER A 110 -6.79 -20.22 9.34
CA SER A 110 -6.64 -18.99 8.55
C SER A 110 -6.26 -19.32 7.10
N ILE A 111 -6.67 -18.43 6.20
CA ILE A 111 -6.32 -18.57 4.80
C ILE A 111 -4.92 -17.96 4.58
N LEU A 112 -4.07 -18.72 3.89
CA LEU A 112 -2.75 -18.25 3.50
C LEU A 112 -2.88 -17.04 2.57
N ARG A 113 -2.13 -16.00 2.86
CA ARG A 113 -2.03 -14.78 2.03
C ARG A 113 -0.62 -14.67 1.45
N ASN A 114 -0.54 -14.30 0.17
CA ASN A 114 0.74 -14.04 -0.47
C ASN A 114 1.28 -12.67 -0.03
N TYR A 115 2.49 -12.62 0.49
CA TYR A 115 3.20 -11.38 0.84
C TYR A 115 4.67 -11.40 0.37
N GLY A 116 5.12 -12.52 -0.18
CA GLY A 116 6.49 -12.67 -0.72
C GLY A 116 7.55 -12.28 0.29
N THR A 117 8.47 -11.41 -0.10
CA THR A 117 9.53 -10.85 0.74
C THR A 117 9.10 -9.61 1.53
N PHE A 118 7.85 -9.17 1.39
CA PHE A 118 7.32 -8.00 2.09
C PHE A 118 6.83 -8.38 3.49
N ARG A 119 6.74 -7.37 4.35
CA ARG A 119 6.23 -7.53 5.71
C ARG A 119 4.76 -7.94 5.75
N GLU A 120 3.96 -7.41 4.83
CA GLU A 120 2.52 -7.62 4.77
C GLU A 120 2.05 -7.79 3.32
N PRO A 121 0.94 -8.52 3.09
CA PRO A 121 0.36 -8.69 1.75
C PRO A 121 0.00 -7.38 1.06
N SER A 122 -0.40 -6.38 1.83
CA SER A 122 -0.75 -5.06 1.33
C SER A 122 0.45 -4.32 0.73
N PHE A 123 1.65 -4.43 1.33
CA PHE A 123 2.86 -3.85 0.77
C PHE A 123 3.28 -4.51 -0.54
N LEU A 124 3.11 -5.83 -0.67
CA LEU A 124 3.32 -6.52 -1.95
C LEU A 124 2.38 -5.96 -3.01
N ALA A 125 1.10 -5.82 -2.69
CA ALA A 125 0.10 -5.30 -3.62
C ALA A 125 0.37 -3.85 -4.02
N VAL A 126 0.73 -2.96 -3.07
CA VAL A 126 1.12 -1.56 -3.31
C VAL A 126 2.33 -1.48 -4.25
N TRP A 127 3.24 -2.43 -4.16
CA TRP A 127 4.43 -2.44 -5.00
C TRP A 127 4.15 -2.97 -6.41
N LEU A 128 3.29 -4.00 -6.55
CA LEU A 128 3.04 -4.67 -7.83
C LEU A 128 1.94 -4.01 -8.67
N ALA A 129 0.90 -3.44 -8.06
CA ALA A 129 -0.22 -2.92 -8.83
C ALA A 129 0.16 -1.80 -9.82
N PRO A 130 1.07 -0.85 -9.48
CA PRO A 130 1.53 0.14 -10.45
C PRO A 130 2.33 -0.43 -11.63
N ILE A 131 2.89 -1.64 -11.51
CA ILE A 131 3.62 -2.31 -12.59
C ILE A 131 2.68 -2.76 -13.72
N ILE A 132 1.42 -3.07 -13.40
CA ILE A 132 0.47 -3.59 -14.39
C ILE A 132 0.24 -2.61 -15.54
N PRO A 133 -0.07 -1.31 -15.34
CA PRO A 133 -0.14 -0.36 -16.43
C PRO A 133 1.14 -0.29 -17.29
N LEU A 134 2.33 -0.36 -16.67
CA LEU A 134 3.60 -0.34 -17.40
C LEU A 134 3.78 -1.59 -18.28
N ASN A 135 3.40 -2.77 -17.79
CA ASN A 135 3.41 -3.99 -18.58
C ASN A 135 2.45 -3.90 -19.77
N PHE A 136 1.27 -3.31 -19.59
CA PHE A 136 0.30 -3.09 -20.69
C PHE A 136 0.82 -2.12 -21.74
N TYR A 137 1.56 -1.08 -21.34
CA TYR A 137 2.26 -0.23 -22.29
C TYR A 137 3.24 -1.04 -23.16
N LEU A 138 4.04 -1.91 -22.55
CA LEU A 138 4.96 -2.78 -23.29
C LEU A 138 4.22 -3.82 -24.15
N ALA A 139 3.08 -4.30 -23.70
CA ALA A 139 2.25 -5.27 -24.41
C ALA A 139 1.72 -4.72 -25.74
N ARG A 140 1.48 -3.42 -25.85
CA ARG A 140 1.16 -2.76 -27.12
C ARG A 140 2.25 -2.96 -28.18
N LYS A 141 3.50 -3.13 -27.77
CA LYS A 141 4.64 -3.33 -28.67
C LYS A 141 4.96 -4.80 -28.89
N ARG A 142 4.79 -5.63 -27.85
CA ARG A 142 5.06 -7.07 -27.87
C ARG A 142 4.06 -7.81 -27.01
N ALA A 143 3.20 -8.63 -27.60
CA ALA A 143 2.12 -9.34 -26.92
C ALA A 143 2.56 -10.24 -25.75
N ILE A 144 3.83 -10.68 -25.70
CA ILE A 144 4.37 -11.47 -24.59
C ILE A 144 4.18 -10.80 -23.22
N TRP A 145 4.16 -9.46 -23.18
CA TRP A 145 3.98 -8.71 -21.94
C TRP A 145 2.57 -8.86 -21.34
N TYR A 146 1.54 -9.19 -22.17
CA TYR A 146 0.24 -9.59 -21.63
C TYR A 146 0.35 -10.87 -20.81
N GLY A 147 1.06 -11.88 -21.32
CA GLY A 147 1.32 -13.13 -20.59
C GLY A 147 2.12 -12.90 -19.31
N LEU A 148 3.16 -12.07 -19.36
CA LEU A 148 3.99 -11.73 -18.20
C LEU A 148 3.21 -10.94 -17.14
N SER A 149 2.19 -10.18 -17.53
CA SER A 149 1.32 -9.44 -16.59
C SER A 149 0.45 -10.36 -15.72
N ILE A 150 0.28 -11.62 -16.10
CA ILE A 150 -0.45 -12.60 -15.30
C ILE A 150 0.23 -12.82 -13.94
N LEU A 151 1.56 -12.77 -13.89
CA LEU A 151 2.33 -12.99 -12.65
C LEU A 151 2.01 -11.94 -11.55
N PRO A 152 2.16 -10.63 -11.79
CA PRO A 152 1.80 -9.62 -10.79
C PRO A 152 0.29 -9.61 -10.48
N ILE A 153 -0.58 -9.89 -11.47
CA ILE A 153 -2.02 -10.01 -11.25
C ILE A 153 -2.31 -11.14 -10.28
N LEU A 154 -1.77 -12.34 -10.53
CA LEU A 154 -1.96 -13.50 -9.67
C LEU A 154 -1.37 -13.28 -8.26
N ALA A 155 -0.19 -12.68 -8.18
CA ALA A 155 0.45 -12.35 -6.91
C ALA A 155 -0.42 -11.40 -6.06
N ILE A 156 -1.06 -10.39 -6.69
CA ILE A 156 -1.96 -9.44 -6.01
C ILE A 156 -3.26 -10.16 -5.57
N ILE A 157 -3.85 -10.99 -6.42
CA ILE A 157 -5.05 -11.75 -6.08
C ILE A 157 -4.79 -12.66 -4.87
N LEU A 158 -3.70 -13.42 -4.89
CA LEU A 158 -3.31 -14.32 -3.80
C LEU A 158 -2.87 -13.56 -2.54
N SER A 159 -2.47 -12.30 -2.66
CA SER A 159 -2.19 -11.45 -1.49
C SER A 159 -3.45 -11.16 -0.68
N ARG A 160 -4.63 -11.26 -1.31
CA ARG A 160 -5.93 -10.90 -0.72
C ARG A 160 -5.91 -9.50 -0.09
N SER A 161 -5.11 -8.63 -0.66
CA SER A 161 -5.05 -7.23 -0.24
C SER A 161 -6.18 -6.44 -0.88
N LEU A 162 -7.21 -6.18 -0.10
CA LEU A 162 -8.34 -5.36 -0.55
C LEU A 162 -7.88 -3.99 -1.04
N THR A 163 -6.94 -3.37 -0.32
CA THR A 163 -6.32 -2.10 -0.69
C THR A 163 -5.71 -2.14 -2.09
N GLY A 164 -4.88 -3.15 -2.37
CA GLY A 164 -4.25 -3.27 -3.68
C GLY A 164 -5.27 -3.49 -4.79
N VAL A 165 -6.23 -4.38 -4.56
CA VAL A 165 -7.27 -4.72 -5.55
C VAL A 165 -8.18 -3.52 -5.84
N ILE A 166 -8.71 -2.86 -4.79
CA ILE A 166 -9.61 -1.70 -4.97
C ILE A 166 -8.88 -0.56 -5.68
N SER A 167 -7.68 -0.22 -5.23
CA SER A 167 -6.92 0.89 -5.83
C SER A 167 -6.55 0.60 -7.28
N LEU A 168 -6.23 -0.64 -7.63
CA LEU A 168 -5.97 -1.04 -9.00
C LEU A 168 -7.23 -0.93 -9.86
N ILE A 169 -8.35 -1.49 -9.40
CA ILE A 169 -9.63 -1.44 -10.12
C ILE A 169 -10.07 0.01 -10.33
N LEU A 170 -10.19 0.78 -9.26
CA LEU A 170 -10.66 2.16 -9.33
C LEU A 170 -9.70 3.06 -10.12
N GLY A 171 -8.38 2.87 -9.93
CA GLY A 171 -7.37 3.66 -10.63
C GLY A 171 -7.40 3.43 -12.14
N ILE A 172 -7.47 2.17 -12.56
CA ILE A 172 -7.53 1.83 -13.99
C ILE A 172 -8.88 2.26 -14.59
N LEU A 173 -10.00 2.04 -13.91
CA LEU A 173 -11.31 2.48 -14.37
C LEU A 173 -11.33 4.00 -14.57
N PHE A 174 -10.90 4.76 -13.58
CA PHE A 174 -10.85 6.21 -13.66
C PHE A 174 -9.97 6.69 -14.82
N ALA A 175 -8.75 6.15 -14.93
CA ALA A 175 -7.84 6.50 -16.02
C ALA A 175 -8.42 6.14 -17.39
N SER A 176 -9.01 4.95 -17.53
CA SER A 176 -9.60 4.48 -18.79
C SER A 176 -10.84 5.27 -19.21
N VAL A 177 -11.69 5.65 -18.25
CA VAL A 177 -12.85 6.52 -18.53
C VAL A 177 -12.38 7.87 -19.04
N LEU A 178 -11.46 8.53 -18.35
CA LEU A 178 -10.92 9.82 -18.79
C LEU A 178 -10.26 9.74 -20.17
N TRP A 179 -9.51 8.65 -20.42
CA TRP A 179 -8.88 8.41 -21.73
C TRP A 179 -9.91 8.24 -22.85
N THR A 180 -10.95 7.42 -22.60
CA THR A 180 -12.01 7.16 -23.57
C THR A 180 -12.80 8.45 -23.87
N LEU A 181 -13.10 9.25 -22.85
CA LEU A 181 -13.77 10.56 -23.04
C LEU A 181 -12.94 11.50 -23.91
N LYS A 182 -11.62 11.49 -23.78
CA LYS A 182 -10.73 12.34 -24.58
C LYS A 182 -10.52 11.84 -26.00
N ASN A 183 -10.18 10.56 -26.16
CA ASN A 183 -9.68 10.01 -27.43
C ASN A 183 -10.76 9.23 -28.19
N LYS A 184 -11.94 9.00 -27.61
CA LYS A 184 -13.04 8.19 -28.16
C LYS A 184 -12.64 6.74 -28.52
N ASN A 185 -11.54 6.26 -27.98
CA ASN A 185 -11.01 4.91 -28.20
C ASN A 185 -10.91 4.15 -26.87
N PHE A 186 -11.34 2.90 -26.90
CA PHE A 186 -11.20 1.98 -25.76
C PHE A 186 -9.78 1.40 -25.69
N ASP A 187 -9.20 1.35 -24.50
CA ASP A 187 -7.93 0.67 -24.24
C ASP A 187 -8.16 -0.70 -23.56
N LEU A 188 -7.34 -1.70 -23.94
CA LEU A 188 -7.40 -3.03 -23.35
C LEU A 188 -7.14 -3.05 -21.84
N LEU A 189 -6.49 -2.02 -21.30
CA LEU A 189 -6.30 -1.88 -19.85
C LEU A 189 -7.64 -1.90 -19.10
N PHE A 190 -8.74 -1.46 -19.74
CA PHE A 190 -10.08 -1.51 -19.15
C PHE A 190 -10.57 -2.93 -18.82
N ILE A 191 -10.00 -3.96 -19.43
CA ILE A 191 -10.35 -5.36 -19.16
C ILE A 191 -9.84 -5.79 -17.78
N ILE A 192 -8.76 -5.18 -17.26
CA ILE A 192 -8.16 -5.56 -15.98
C ILE A 192 -9.13 -5.51 -14.81
N PRO A 193 -9.89 -4.43 -14.58
CA PRO A 193 -10.91 -4.38 -13.54
C PRO A 193 -11.91 -5.53 -13.64
N ILE A 194 -12.33 -5.87 -14.86
CA ILE A 194 -13.28 -6.97 -15.11
C ILE A 194 -12.65 -8.31 -14.74
N ILE A 195 -11.41 -8.56 -15.17
CA ILE A 195 -10.67 -9.77 -14.81
C ILE A 195 -10.55 -9.88 -13.29
N PHE A 196 -10.17 -8.79 -12.61
CA PHE A 196 -10.05 -8.80 -11.15
C PHE A 196 -11.37 -9.07 -10.45
N LEU A 197 -12.47 -8.50 -10.91
CA LEU A 197 -13.80 -8.76 -10.33
C LEU A 197 -14.24 -10.23 -10.51
N LEU A 198 -14.01 -10.80 -11.69
CA LEU A 198 -14.37 -12.17 -11.98
C LEU A 198 -13.45 -13.19 -11.27
N PHE A 199 -12.14 -12.98 -11.35
CA PHE A 199 -11.15 -13.91 -10.82
C PHE A 199 -10.93 -13.79 -9.31
N SER A 200 -11.09 -12.61 -8.71
CA SER A 200 -10.92 -12.47 -7.26
C SER A 200 -11.93 -13.32 -6.49
N SER A 201 -13.14 -13.44 -7.01
CA SER A 201 -14.17 -14.31 -6.43
C SER A 201 -13.82 -15.79 -6.60
N PHE A 202 -13.41 -16.19 -7.81
CA PHE A 202 -13.08 -17.59 -8.13
C PHE A 202 -11.81 -18.06 -7.40
N VAL A 203 -10.70 -17.33 -7.53
CA VAL A 203 -9.42 -17.69 -6.92
C VAL A 203 -9.48 -17.57 -5.39
N GLY A 204 -10.28 -16.62 -4.90
CA GLY A 204 -10.50 -16.44 -3.46
C GLY A 204 -11.08 -17.70 -2.80
N ASN A 205 -11.99 -18.38 -3.46
CA ASN A 205 -12.69 -19.55 -2.92
C ASN A 205 -12.02 -20.88 -3.28
N SER A 206 -11.44 -20.99 -4.48
CA SER A 206 -10.94 -22.25 -5.01
C SER A 206 -9.46 -22.53 -4.79
N LEU A 207 -8.62 -21.49 -4.72
CA LEU A 207 -7.16 -21.62 -4.56
C LEU A 207 -6.65 -21.19 -3.18
N GLY A 208 -7.55 -20.85 -2.26
CA GLY A 208 -7.16 -20.44 -0.91
C GLY A 208 -6.70 -21.64 -0.08
N TYR A 209 -5.38 -21.79 0.11
CA TYR A 209 -4.88 -22.76 1.06
C TYR A 209 -5.29 -22.34 2.48
N LYS A 210 -6.03 -23.23 3.17
CA LYS A 210 -6.34 -23.07 4.61
C LYS A 210 -5.30 -23.84 5.42
N PHE A 211 -4.76 -23.20 6.43
CA PHE A 211 -3.94 -23.93 7.40
C PHE A 211 -4.81 -24.97 8.13
N PRO A 212 -4.30 -26.19 8.34
CA PRO A 212 -5.03 -27.21 9.09
C PRO A 212 -5.35 -26.72 10.51
N ALA A 213 -6.38 -27.29 11.11
CA ALA A 213 -6.63 -27.13 12.53
C ALA A 213 -5.39 -27.52 13.34
N LEU A 214 -5.14 -26.84 14.44
CA LEU A 214 -4.10 -27.27 15.37
C LEU A 214 -4.53 -28.62 15.98
N ASP A 215 -3.54 -29.49 16.24
CA ASP A 215 -3.78 -30.70 17.01
C ASP A 215 -4.42 -30.32 18.35
N PRO A 216 -5.55 -30.94 18.74
CA PRO A 216 -6.20 -30.65 20.03
C PRO A 216 -5.25 -30.73 21.24
N SER A 217 -4.19 -31.54 21.15
CA SER A 217 -3.17 -31.64 22.22
C SER A 217 -2.29 -30.38 22.34
N MET A 218 -2.24 -29.54 21.30
CA MET A 218 -1.46 -28.29 21.28
C MET A 218 -2.33 -27.06 21.64
N CYS A 219 -3.60 -27.26 21.92
CA CYS A 219 -4.55 -26.19 22.20
C CYS A 219 -4.45 -25.76 23.68
N PRO A 220 -4.41 -24.45 23.97
CA PRO A 220 -4.50 -24.00 25.34
C PRO A 220 -5.82 -24.46 25.95
N PRO A 221 -5.82 -25.05 27.17
CA PRO A 221 -7.05 -25.50 27.82
C PRO A 221 -8.07 -24.39 28.05
N GLU A 222 -7.61 -23.12 28.05
CA GLU A 222 -8.43 -21.94 28.29
C GLU A 222 -9.17 -21.45 27.02
N SER A 223 -8.90 -22.01 25.86
CA SER A 223 -9.49 -21.55 24.58
C SER A 223 -9.61 -22.70 23.58
N PRO A 224 -10.38 -23.76 23.85
CA PRO A 224 -10.56 -24.90 22.94
C PRO A 224 -11.16 -24.47 21.59
N ASP A 225 -11.93 -23.40 21.57
CA ASP A 225 -12.57 -22.87 20.36
C ASP A 225 -11.58 -22.34 19.33
N LYS A 226 -10.39 -21.89 19.76
CA LYS A 226 -9.34 -21.41 18.83
C LYS A 226 -8.71 -22.52 17.99
N CYS A 227 -8.96 -23.76 18.35
CA CYS A 227 -8.40 -24.94 17.68
C CYS A 227 -9.41 -25.66 16.79
N ASN A 228 -10.70 -25.34 16.90
CA ASN A 228 -11.74 -25.97 16.11
C ASN A 228 -12.10 -25.08 14.90
N CYS A 229 -11.75 -25.55 13.70
CA CYS A 229 -12.07 -24.83 12.47
C CYS A 229 -13.58 -24.78 12.16
N SER A 230 -14.39 -25.64 12.76
CA SER A 230 -15.84 -25.68 12.50
C SER A 230 -16.53 -24.37 12.89
N ILE A 231 -16.13 -23.76 14.01
CA ILE A 231 -16.68 -22.46 14.45
C ILE A 231 -16.34 -21.33 13.50
N TYR A 232 -15.17 -21.41 12.85
CA TYR A 232 -14.78 -20.46 11.80
C TYR A 232 -15.44 -20.78 10.47
N ASP A 233 -15.72 -22.04 10.17
CA ASP A 233 -16.40 -22.45 8.95
C ASP A 233 -17.88 -22.08 8.99
N ASP A 234 -18.57 -22.15 10.14
CA ASP A 234 -19.95 -21.69 10.29
C ASP A 234 -20.07 -20.17 10.06
N LYS A 235 -19.17 -19.37 10.63
CA LYS A 235 -19.09 -17.92 10.36
C LYS A 235 -18.66 -17.61 8.91
N LEU A 236 -17.84 -18.44 8.31
CA LEU A 236 -17.42 -18.31 6.90
C LEU A 236 -18.53 -18.80 5.95
N ASP A 237 -19.33 -19.79 6.31
CA ASP A 237 -20.43 -20.28 5.50
C ASP A 237 -21.66 -19.37 5.60
N GLU A 238 -21.90 -18.71 6.71
CA GLU A 238 -22.79 -17.54 6.79
C GLU A 238 -22.30 -16.41 5.88
N ALA A 239 -20.99 -16.13 5.86
CA ALA A 239 -20.39 -15.15 4.96
C ALA A 239 -20.37 -15.63 3.49
N LYS A 240 -20.22 -16.94 3.20
CA LYS A 240 -20.27 -17.49 1.84
C LYS A 240 -21.67 -17.52 1.25
N ASN A 241 -22.70 -17.76 2.04
CA ASN A 241 -24.08 -17.85 1.56
C ASN A 241 -24.71 -16.51 1.24
N SER A 242 -24.09 -15.39 1.64
CA SER A 242 -24.70 -14.09 1.48
C SER A 242 -23.97 -13.15 0.51
N GLU A 243 -22.71 -13.39 0.04
CA GLU A 243 -21.96 -12.24 -0.42
C GLU A 243 -21.15 -12.42 -1.69
N SER A 244 -21.59 -11.70 -2.71
CA SER A 244 -20.71 -11.29 -3.81
C SER A 244 -19.56 -10.42 -3.27
N VAL A 245 -18.36 -10.50 -3.89
CA VAL A 245 -17.19 -9.64 -3.57
C VAL A 245 -17.58 -8.16 -3.49
N VAL A 246 -18.53 -7.73 -4.32
CA VAL A 246 -19.07 -6.36 -4.33
C VAL A 246 -19.74 -6.02 -3.01
N LYS A 247 -20.54 -6.94 -2.44
CA LYS A 247 -21.23 -6.70 -1.17
C LYS A 247 -20.21 -6.62 -0.03
N SER A 248 -19.20 -7.52 0.01
CA SER A 248 -18.14 -7.48 1.02
C SER A 248 -17.28 -6.20 0.95
N VAL A 249 -17.08 -5.65 -0.25
CA VAL A 249 -16.42 -4.35 -0.44
C VAL A 249 -17.30 -3.22 0.08
N PHE A 250 -18.60 -3.21 -0.26
CA PHE A 250 -19.53 -2.19 0.23
C PHE A 250 -19.71 -2.25 1.76
N GLU A 251 -19.82 -3.43 2.34
CA GLU A 251 -19.91 -3.60 3.79
C GLU A 251 -18.64 -3.14 4.50
N ARG A 252 -17.47 -3.45 3.95
CA ARG A 252 -16.21 -2.92 4.49
C ARG A 252 -16.10 -1.41 4.35
N ILE A 253 -16.53 -0.82 3.24
CA ILE A 253 -16.60 0.64 3.09
C ILE A 253 -17.56 1.23 4.14
N THR A 254 -18.70 0.60 4.34
CA THR A 254 -19.70 1.04 5.34
C THR A 254 -19.17 0.87 6.78
N LEU A 255 -18.43 -0.20 7.04
CA LEU A 255 -17.78 -0.43 8.34
C LEU A 255 -16.61 0.55 8.58
N ILE A 256 -15.85 0.92 7.53
CA ILE A 256 -14.86 2.00 7.59
C ILE A 256 -15.52 3.31 8.03
N THR A 257 -16.67 3.65 7.45
CA THR A 257 -17.38 4.89 7.81
C THR A 257 -18.02 4.83 9.20
N ARG A 258 -18.32 3.62 9.73
CA ARG A 258 -18.90 3.40 11.05
C ARG A 258 -17.89 3.15 12.16
N GLY A 259 -16.61 3.04 11.85
CA GLY A 259 -15.54 2.89 12.84
C GLY A 259 -15.38 1.50 13.48
N GLY A 260 -15.87 0.44 12.80
CA GLY A 260 -16.04 -0.88 13.40
C GLY A 260 -15.31 -2.06 12.75
N LEU A 261 -14.06 -1.91 12.29
CA LEU A 261 -13.31 -3.07 11.79
C LEU A 261 -11.86 -3.09 12.25
N ASP A 262 -11.38 -4.27 12.63
CA ASP A 262 -9.96 -4.59 12.80
C ASP A 262 -9.14 -4.07 11.60
N GLY A 263 -8.24 -3.14 11.83
CA GLY A 263 -7.42 -2.48 10.82
C GLY A 263 -7.91 -1.09 10.37
N PHE A 264 -9.15 -0.70 10.68
CA PHE A 264 -9.68 0.65 10.49
C PHE A 264 -9.99 1.39 11.80
N GLU A 265 -9.72 0.77 12.95
CA GLU A 265 -9.68 1.43 14.25
C GLU A 265 -8.88 2.74 14.18
N ASN A 266 -7.81 2.74 13.41
CA ASN A 266 -6.98 3.91 13.14
C ASN A 266 -7.79 5.10 12.59
N ILE A 267 -8.82 4.90 11.76
CA ILE A 267 -9.63 6.00 11.21
C ILE A 267 -10.55 6.58 12.28
N SER A 268 -11.17 5.75 13.10
CA SER A 268 -12.02 6.22 14.20
C SER A 268 -11.20 7.00 15.24
N ILE A 269 -10.04 6.44 15.63
CA ILE A 269 -9.12 7.08 16.56
C ILE A 269 -8.56 8.38 15.95
N LEU A 270 -8.26 8.35 14.68
CA LEU A 270 -7.78 9.52 13.93
C LEU A 270 -8.84 10.62 13.87
N ASN A 271 -10.11 10.29 13.62
CA ASN A 271 -11.20 11.25 13.66
C ASN A 271 -11.33 11.90 15.03
N GLN A 272 -11.18 11.12 16.11
CA GLN A 272 -11.18 11.65 17.48
C GLN A 272 -9.95 12.53 17.73
N TYR A 273 -8.78 12.18 17.20
CA TYR A 273 -7.58 12.99 17.30
C TYR A 273 -7.74 14.31 16.54
N ILE A 274 -8.24 14.27 15.30
CA ILE A 274 -8.51 15.47 14.49
C ILE A 274 -9.50 16.39 15.20
N SER A 275 -10.53 15.83 15.84
CA SER A 275 -11.52 16.65 16.54
C SER A 275 -11.00 17.33 17.81
N ARG A 276 -9.92 16.85 18.40
CA ARG A 276 -9.30 17.40 19.62
C ARG A 276 -8.18 18.39 19.32
N GLU A 277 -7.52 18.23 18.17
CA GLU A 277 -6.40 19.07 17.77
C GLU A 277 -6.87 20.32 17.02
N ASN A 278 -6.18 21.43 17.24
CA ASN A 278 -6.38 22.62 16.44
C ASN A 278 -5.93 22.40 14.99
N ILE A 279 -6.49 23.19 14.06
CA ILE A 279 -6.11 23.16 12.67
C ILE A 279 -4.59 23.37 12.53
N GLN A 280 -3.90 22.38 11.92
CA GLN A 280 -2.48 22.42 11.70
C GLN A 280 -2.16 23.20 10.41
N ILE A 281 -1.76 24.47 10.53
CA ILE A 281 -1.42 25.30 9.35
C ILE A 281 -0.08 24.86 8.78
N PHE A 282 0.98 24.77 9.61
CA PHE A 282 2.35 24.47 9.20
C PHE A 282 2.82 23.05 9.51
N GLY A 283 2.05 22.31 10.30
CA GLY A 283 2.35 20.93 10.69
C GLY A 283 3.37 20.79 11.82
N GLN A 284 3.59 19.53 12.19
CA GLN A 284 4.41 19.12 13.34
C GLN A 284 5.79 18.57 12.92
N GLY A 285 6.04 18.39 11.62
CA GLY A 285 7.25 17.76 11.08
C GLY A 285 7.08 16.24 10.82
N LEU A 286 7.83 15.75 9.82
CA LEU A 286 7.82 14.34 9.41
C LEU A 286 8.31 13.46 10.56
N GLY A 287 7.49 12.50 10.96
CA GLY A 287 7.75 11.56 12.05
C GLY A 287 7.44 12.12 13.44
N ILE A 288 7.57 13.44 13.68
CA ILE A 288 7.21 14.06 14.96
C ILE A 288 5.70 13.97 15.17
N ALA A 289 4.90 14.16 14.12
CA ALA A 289 3.46 13.98 14.15
C ALA A 289 3.06 12.57 14.63
N ASN A 290 3.79 11.53 14.20
CA ASN A 290 3.55 10.15 14.65
C ASN A 290 3.87 9.95 16.13
N LEU A 291 4.97 10.56 16.62
CA LEU A 291 5.34 10.51 18.03
C LEU A 291 4.27 11.17 18.90
N ASN A 292 3.77 12.32 18.50
CA ASN A 292 2.72 13.05 19.23
C ASN A 292 1.36 12.32 19.19
N PHE A 293 1.08 11.58 18.12
CA PHE A 293 -0.15 10.81 17.97
C PHE A 293 -0.15 9.51 18.78
N SER A 294 1.03 8.89 18.98
CA SER A 294 1.15 7.57 19.60
C SER A 294 0.53 7.49 21.01
N PRO A 295 0.74 8.41 21.95
CA PRO A 295 0.12 8.37 23.27
C PRO A 295 -1.41 8.46 23.21
N THR A 296 -1.94 9.32 22.33
CA THR A 296 -3.40 9.46 22.14
C THR A 296 -4.00 8.18 21.58
N PHE A 297 -3.30 7.53 20.66
CA PHE A 297 -3.70 6.26 20.10
C PHE A 297 -3.72 5.15 21.16
N ASP A 298 -2.69 5.06 22.01
CA ASP A 298 -2.61 4.09 23.08
C ASP A 298 -3.75 4.28 24.11
N ASP A 299 -4.08 5.52 24.44
CA ASP A 299 -5.18 5.84 25.36
C ASP A 299 -6.56 5.50 24.79
N LEU A 300 -6.76 5.69 23.49
CA LEU A 300 -8.03 5.39 22.84
C LEU A 300 -8.22 3.89 22.59
N THR A 301 -7.14 3.14 22.35
CA THR A 301 -7.21 1.67 22.16
C THR A 301 -7.40 0.90 23.47
N LYS A 302 -7.10 1.49 24.62
CA LYS A 302 -7.42 0.91 25.94
C LYS A 302 -8.91 0.94 26.28
N LYS A 303 -9.72 1.74 25.56
CA LYS A 303 -11.17 1.79 25.75
C LYS A 303 -11.84 0.66 24.99
N ASN A 304 -12.52 -0.20 25.75
CA ASN A 304 -13.27 -1.35 25.28
C ASN A 304 -14.00 -1.16 23.94
N VAL A 305 -13.68 -2.03 22.98
CA VAL A 305 -14.61 -2.41 21.93
C VAL A 305 -15.16 -3.78 22.38
N ASP A 306 -16.43 -3.85 22.75
CA ASP A 306 -17.17 -5.05 23.17
C ASP A 306 -16.68 -5.79 24.45
N GLY A 307 -16.11 -5.07 25.43
CA GLY A 307 -15.73 -5.67 26.72
C GLY A 307 -14.39 -6.40 26.73
N GLU A 308 -13.72 -6.56 25.61
CA GLU A 308 -12.37 -7.13 25.52
C GLU A 308 -11.33 -6.02 25.39
N ILE A 309 -10.35 -6.01 26.28
CA ILE A 309 -9.21 -5.10 26.23
C ILE A 309 -8.27 -5.61 25.12
N VAL A 310 -8.34 -5.00 23.94
CA VAL A 310 -7.37 -5.27 22.90
C VAL A 310 -6.06 -4.58 23.26
N TYR A 311 -5.14 -5.30 23.87
CA TYR A 311 -3.79 -4.82 24.15
C TYR A 311 -3.01 -4.76 22.83
N ARG A 312 -2.84 -3.56 22.31
CA ARG A 312 -1.72 -3.30 21.41
C ARG A 312 -0.47 -3.13 22.30
N ASN A 313 0.71 -3.59 21.82
CA ASN A 313 1.94 -3.35 22.57
C ASN A 313 2.11 -1.85 22.81
N PRO A 314 1.94 -1.33 24.02
CA PRO A 314 2.08 0.09 24.30
C PRO A 314 3.52 0.50 23.96
N GLY A 315 3.70 1.76 23.52
CA GLY A 315 5.03 2.30 23.24
C GLY A 315 5.56 2.06 21.83
N GLN A 316 4.76 1.56 20.90
CA GLN A 316 5.13 1.55 19.47
C GLN A 316 4.74 2.88 18.82
N ILE A 317 5.65 3.41 17.97
CA ILE A 317 5.32 4.58 17.15
C ILE A 317 4.24 4.19 16.14
N VAL A 318 3.11 4.86 16.20
CA VAL A 318 1.93 4.54 15.40
C VAL A 318 2.04 5.17 14.01
N SER A 319 1.60 4.43 13.00
CA SER A 319 1.45 4.90 11.63
C SER A 319 0.03 5.41 11.39
N PHE A 320 -0.11 6.52 10.66
CA PHE A 320 -1.41 7.00 10.20
C PHE A 320 -2.02 6.09 9.12
N ASN A 321 -1.22 5.20 8.50
CA ASN A 321 -1.61 4.32 7.38
C ASN A 321 -2.28 5.04 6.19
N ASN A 322 -2.15 6.36 6.11
CA ASN A 322 -2.70 7.21 5.07
C ASN A 322 -1.75 8.38 4.82
N LEU A 323 -1.24 8.51 3.58
CA LEU A 323 -0.26 9.54 3.25
C LEU A 323 -0.83 10.96 3.38
N TYR A 324 -2.08 11.18 2.96
CA TYR A 324 -2.67 12.52 2.97
C TYR A 324 -2.87 13.03 4.40
N ILE A 325 -3.25 12.14 5.29
CA ILE A 325 -3.38 12.44 6.72
C ILE A 325 -2.01 12.67 7.34
N ASN A 326 -1.03 11.82 7.02
CA ASN A 326 0.34 12.03 7.49
C ASN A 326 0.89 13.38 6.99
N LEU A 327 0.67 13.74 5.73
CA LEU A 327 1.08 15.03 5.20
C LEU A 327 0.37 16.20 5.89
N TYR A 328 -0.92 16.05 6.20
CA TYR A 328 -1.65 17.08 6.94
C TYR A 328 -1.04 17.32 8.32
N PHE A 329 -0.79 16.27 9.11
CA PHE A 329 -0.19 16.45 10.43
C PHE A 329 1.29 16.82 10.39
N SER A 330 2.05 16.28 9.46
CA SER A 330 3.49 16.53 9.34
C SER A 330 3.83 17.88 8.73
N SER A 331 3.06 18.33 7.73
CA SER A 331 3.37 19.55 6.98
C SER A 331 2.26 20.61 6.99
N GLY A 332 1.17 20.32 7.69
CA GLY A 332 0.02 21.20 7.80
C GLY A 332 -0.81 21.26 6.52
N ILE A 333 -1.86 22.08 6.56
CA ILE A 333 -2.73 22.31 5.41
C ILE A 333 -1.96 22.90 4.24
N VAL A 334 -0.96 23.74 4.50
CA VAL A 334 -0.12 24.37 3.46
C VAL A 334 0.66 23.27 2.71
N GLY A 335 1.33 22.37 3.41
CA GLY A 335 2.10 21.30 2.78
C GLY A 335 1.21 20.32 2.02
N LEU A 336 0.05 19.97 2.58
CA LEU A 336 -0.94 19.12 1.90
C LEU A 336 -1.44 19.77 0.61
N LEU A 337 -1.82 21.06 0.64
CA LEU A 337 -2.28 21.78 -0.54
C LEU A 337 -1.17 21.89 -1.61
N LEU A 338 0.06 22.19 -1.23
CA LEU A 338 1.19 22.22 -2.15
C LEU A 338 1.41 20.85 -2.82
N PHE A 339 1.27 19.75 -2.06
CA PHE A 339 1.36 18.41 -2.61
C PHE A 339 0.22 18.09 -3.59
N LEU A 340 -1.00 18.43 -3.23
CA LEU A 340 -2.17 18.20 -4.11
C LEU A 340 -2.11 19.04 -5.39
N ILE A 341 -1.68 20.30 -5.30
CA ILE A 341 -1.48 21.17 -6.47
C ILE A 341 -0.37 20.60 -7.37
N PHE A 342 0.72 20.12 -6.79
CA PHE A 342 1.80 19.47 -7.53
C PHE A 342 1.29 18.24 -8.28
N LEU A 343 0.57 17.36 -7.62
CA LEU A 343 -0.02 16.16 -8.23
C LEU A 343 -1.03 16.50 -9.32
N PHE A 344 -1.91 17.46 -9.06
CA PHE A 344 -2.91 17.91 -10.04
C PHE A 344 -2.25 18.44 -11.31
N ASN A 345 -1.23 19.26 -11.19
CA ASN A 345 -0.50 19.79 -12.34
C ASN A 345 0.18 18.68 -13.17
N ILE A 346 0.74 17.67 -12.50
CA ILE A 346 1.33 16.50 -13.15
C ILE A 346 0.26 15.71 -13.92
N LEU A 347 -0.82 15.32 -13.24
CA LEU A 347 -1.88 14.53 -13.84
C LEU A 347 -2.55 15.30 -15.01
N LYS A 348 -2.80 16.59 -14.83
CA LYS A 348 -3.33 17.46 -15.89
C LYS A 348 -2.40 17.48 -17.11
N LYS A 349 -1.09 17.59 -16.89
CA LYS A 349 -0.12 17.62 -17.98
C LYS A 349 -0.08 16.27 -18.74
N LEU A 350 -0.01 15.14 -18.03
CA LEU A 350 -0.07 13.81 -18.62
C LEU A 350 -1.38 13.59 -19.40
N TYR A 351 -2.50 14.02 -18.82
CA TYR A 351 -3.80 13.95 -19.50
C TYR A 351 -3.81 14.76 -20.79
N ASN A 352 -3.26 15.98 -20.76
CA ASN A 352 -3.27 16.88 -21.92
C ASN A 352 -2.37 16.37 -23.06
N ASN A 353 -1.25 15.72 -22.78
CA ASN A 353 -0.36 15.17 -23.82
C ASN A 353 -1.08 14.16 -24.73
N GLY A 354 -1.93 13.30 -24.16
CA GLY A 354 -2.82 12.44 -24.91
C GLY A 354 -2.14 11.33 -25.74
N ASN A 355 -0.85 11.09 -25.56
CA ASN A 355 -0.16 9.96 -26.17
C ASN A 355 -0.28 8.69 -25.31
N GLU A 356 -0.05 7.51 -25.90
CA GLU A 356 -0.16 6.24 -25.20
C GLU A 356 0.73 6.16 -23.96
N TYR A 357 1.96 6.62 -24.05
CA TYR A 357 2.87 6.63 -22.89
C TYR A 357 2.32 7.42 -21.73
N SER A 358 1.87 8.65 -21.98
CA SER A 358 1.28 9.52 -20.96
C SER A 358 0.05 8.87 -20.30
N PHE A 359 -0.77 8.14 -21.06
CA PHE A 359 -1.91 7.41 -20.52
C PHE A 359 -1.51 6.33 -19.53
N TYR A 360 -0.52 5.49 -19.88
CA TYR A 360 -0.09 4.41 -18.98
C TYR A 360 0.64 4.93 -17.74
N ILE A 361 1.42 6.01 -17.86
CA ILE A 361 2.03 6.68 -16.70
C ILE A 361 0.97 7.37 -15.84
N PHE A 362 -0.03 7.99 -16.46
CA PHE A 362 -1.18 8.54 -15.73
C PHE A 362 -1.91 7.44 -14.94
N SER A 363 -2.21 6.32 -15.58
CA SER A 363 -2.87 5.17 -14.93
C SER A 363 -2.04 4.62 -13.76
N ASN A 364 -0.73 4.48 -13.95
CA ASN A 364 0.21 4.06 -12.91
C ASN A 364 0.18 5.01 -11.71
N LEU A 365 0.26 6.33 -11.92
CA LEU A 365 0.22 7.34 -10.86
C LEU A 365 -1.12 7.32 -10.13
N VAL A 366 -2.24 7.25 -10.85
CA VAL A 366 -3.58 7.23 -10.23
C VAL A 366 -3.74 6.01 -9.32
N VAL A 367 -3.28 4.84 -9.75
CA VAL A 367 -3.29 3.62 -8.92
C VAL A 367 -2.50 3.84 -7.63
N ILE A 368 -1.30 4.39 -7.69
CA ILE A 368 -0.46 4.68 -6.51
C ILE A 368 -1.16 5.68 -5.58
N LEU A 369 -1.70 6.76 -6.13
CA LEU A 369 -2.35 7.81 -5.34
C LEU A 369 -3.58 7.30 -4.60
N LEU A 370 -4.35 6.39 -5.22
CA LEU A 370 -5.48 5.73 -4.54
C LEU A 370 -5.00 4.78 -3.42
N MET A 371 -3.88 4.08 -3.60
CA MET A 371 -3.32 3.23 -2.55
C MET A 371 -2.92 4.01 -1.31
N TYR A 372 -2.49 5.25 -1.48
CA TYR A 372 -2.11 6.11 -0.36
C TYR A 372 -3.28 6.52 0.55
N PHE A 373 -4.51 6.32 0.15
CA PHE A 373 -5.65 6.47 1.05
C PHE A 373 -5.78 5.32 2.06
N PHE A 374 -5.18 4.15 1.76
CA PHE A 374 -5.49 2.94 2.53
C PHE A 374 -4.28 2.29 3.22
N GLN A 375 -3.04 2.51 2.74
CA GLN A 375 -1.94 1.66 3.20
C GLN A 375 -0.59 2.37 3.34
N ALA A 376 -0.38 3.51 2.76
CA ALA A 376 0.93 4.12 2.77
C ALA A 376 0.95 5.39 3.60
N GLU A 377 1.94 5.51 4.45
CA GLU A 377 2.19 6.69 5.26
C GLU A 377 3.29 7.57 4.68
N GLU A 378 4.24 6.95 3.97
CA GLU A 378 5.43 7.63 3.45
C GLU A 378 5.43 7.63 1.92
N LEU A 379 6.15 8.60 1.35
CA LEU A 379 6.41 8.65 -0.08
C LEU A 379 7.20 7.40 -0.51
N SER A 380 6.57 6.55 -1.30
CA SER A 380 7.14 5.24 -1.68
C SER A 380 8.13 5.36 -2.84
N THR A 381 9.03 4.37 -2.93
CA THR A 381 9.93 4.21 -4.07
C THR A 381 9.16 4.09 -5.39
N MET A 382 7.98 3.44 -5.40
CA MET A 382 7.16 3.33 -6.60
C MET A 382 6.62 4.67 -7.07
N LEU A 383 6.22 5.57 -6.16
CA LEU A 383 5.86 6.94 -6.54
C LEU A 383 7.07 7.68 -7.12
N ALA A 384 8.26 7.53 -6.52
CA ALA A 384 9.48 8.16 -7.02
C ALA A 384 9.82 7.69 -8.45
N ILE A 385 9.75 6.37 -8.70
CA ILE A 385 9.95 5.79 -10.03
C ILE A 385 8.93 6.38 -11.02
N SER A 386 7.66 6.43 -10.65
CA SER A 386 6.60 6.93 -11.53
C SER A 386 6.76 8.42 -11.85
N LEU A 387 7.18 9.23 -10.87
CA LEU A 387 7.53 10.64 -11.10
C LEU A 387 8.78 10.78 -11.99
N GLY A 388 9.77 9.91 -11.82
CA GLY A 388 10.93 9.85 -12.70
C GLY A 388 10.52 9.54 -14.15
N LEU A 389 9.67 8.50 -14.37
CA LEU A 389 9.14 8.16 -15.69
C LEU A 389 8.34 9.31 -16.32
N MET A 390 7.55 10.03 -15.52
CA MET A 390 6.85 11.22 -15.98
C MET A 390 7.81 12.30 -16.49
N LEU A 391 8.92 12.53 -15.78
CA LEU A 391 9.91 13.52 -16.21
C LEU A 391 10.55 13.16 -17.56
N LEU A 392 10.62 11.88 -17.93
CA LEU A 392 11.09 11.44 -19.24
C LEU A 392 10.19 11.94 -20.37
N GLU A 393 8.88 11.96 -20.16
CA GLU A 393 7.91 12.48 -21.12
C GLU A 393 8.16 13.96 -21.41
N PHE A 394 8.39 14.75 -20.35
CA PHE A 394 8.57 16.20 -20.49
C PHE A 394 9.94 16.61 -21.06
N LYS A 395 10.92 15.72 -21.00
CA LYS A 395 12.22 15.93 -21.65
C LYS A 395 12.11 15.87 -23.16
N ASN A 396 11.32 14.92 -23.68
CA ASN A 396 11.15 14.72 -25.14
C ASN A 396 10.32 15.82 -25.82
N GLU A 397 9.55 16.62 -25.06
CA GLU A 397 8.80 17.75 -25.60
C GLU A 397 9.69 19.00 -25.87
N LYS A 398 10.90 19.03 -25.34
CA LYS A 398 11.82 20.19 -25.49
C LYS A 398 12.84 20.01 -26.60
N VAL A 399 12.87 18.87 -27.25
CA VAL A 399 13.69 18.57 -28.43
C VAL A 399 12.83 18.57 -29.69
#